data_811cd7b203974061832e8b29d200d9f8
#
_entry.id   811cd7b203974061832e8b29d200d9f8
#
_cell.length_a   1.000
_cell.length_b   1.000
_cell.length_c   1.000
_cell.angle_alpha   90.00
_cell.angle_beta   90.00
_cell.angle_gamma   90.00
#
_symmetry.space_group_name_H-M   'P 1'
#
loop_
_entity.id
_entity.type
_entity.pdbx_description
1 polymer ?
#
loop_
_entity_poly.entity_id
_entity_poly.type
_entity_poly.pdbx_seq_one_letter_code
_entity_poly.pdbx_strand_id
1 'polypeptide(L)'
;MVNLKRIMAGIIAGATVVSMAACSNGTTDGTSTSSDTETTIDDEIENPVSVGDISIDAGEEVEPAELEYLGGYDITTAGDVKPAYKYFSENYGCTIKCTLVGSGQIQEKLTTAISSGESPDLVDYSDDTFPLLMSKNMYTPLEEYMNMSAPQWAGVESYINQYKWGGKNYYYPWAYNVSPNFLVYNRGVFEQIGIEDPKELYDKGEWTWDTMTDCIRKFIDSDADGNRTGLYGATAYSAQSFINSTGTALISVGADGKLVQNFSNANVDRAANFMQTLKNEGLASFQEGVMDVDITPIKEGTAAFQGMGEWIISNYAKLMQKDDTLDYFFVPFPRDPEADEYYYSMSTFGYLVPAGSKYAKQASVFINCCRLSFTDEDLRAATKGSIMRNKKYTDEMYDFLMSFKDLDNLHAVIDNPYGLDETTSQIIRDILGNTLFEMFSEQYQGQTWTQMREASLGTINKQIEYYNGLL
;
A
#
# COMPACT_ATOMS: atom_id res chain seq x y z
N MET A 1 -41.12 12.29 15.06
CA MET A 1 -41.01 10.83 14.95
C MET A 1 -40.99 10.48 13.45
N VAL A 2 -39.82 10.44 12.86
CA VAL A 2 -39.61 10.02 11.48
C VAL A 2 -38.67 8.81 11.50
N ASN A 3 -39.09 7.76 10.84
CA ASN A 3 -38.49 6.44 10.87
C ASN A 3 -37.00 6.42 10.44
N LEU A 4 -36.15 6.06 11.36
CA LEU A 4 -34.74 5.73 11.16
C LEU A 4 -34.58 4.20 11.13
N LYS A 5 -35.04 3.58 10.06
CA LYS A 5 -34.75 2.16 9.75
C LYS A 5 -34.57 2.03 8.24
N ARG A 6 -33.34 2.19 7.78
CA ARG A 6 -32.77 1.70 6.53
C ARG A 6 -31.50 2.50 6.18
N ILE A 7 -30.40 2.25 6.87
CA ILE A 7 -29.04 2.37 6.34
C ILE A 7 -28.18 1.48 7.25
N MET A 8 -28.20 0.21 6.97
CA MET A 8 -27.19 -0.74 7.43
C MET A 8 -27.09 -1.81 6.36
N ALA A 9 -26.24 -1.54 5.39
CA ALA A 9 -25.60 -2.55 4.52
C ALA A 9 -24.61 -1.79 3.62
N GLY A 10 -23.35 -2.04 3.81
CA GLY A 10 -22.33 -1.76 2.79
C GLY A 10 -21.20 -0.84 3.21
N ILE A 11 -20.34 -1.27 4.12
CA ILE A 11 -18.97 -0.77 4.18
C ILE A 11 -18.05 -1.99 4.36
N ILE A 12 -17.73 -2.60 3.24
CA ILE A 12 -16.55 -3.45 3.09
C ILE A 12 -15.91 -2.96 1.78
N ALA A 13 -14.84 -2.23 1.85
CA ALA A 13 -14.05 -1.92 0.67
C ALA A 13 -12.57 -1.79 1.05
N GLY A 14 -11.82 -2.79 0.67
CA GLY A 14 -10.38 -2.70 0.55
C GLY A 14 -9.99 -1.68 -0.53
N ALA A 15 -8.91 -0.99 -0.31
CA ALA A 15 -8.37 0.00 -1.23
C ALA A 15 -7.86 -0.66 -2.51
N THR A 16 -8.46 -0.35 -3.65
CA THR A 16 -7.86 -0.63 -4.95
C THR A 16 -8.16 0.50 -5.91
N VAL A 17 -7.15 0.96 -6.57
CA VAL A 17 -7.18 2.02 -7.58
C VAL A 17 -7.92 1.53 -8.81
N VAL A 18 -9.02 2.17 -9.16
CA VAL A 18 -9.69 1.99 -10.45
C VAL A 18 -9.59 3.28 -11.25
N SER A 19 -8.85 3.24 -12.34
CA SER A 19 -9.01 4.20 -13.42
C SER A 19 -10.22 3.79 -14.25
N MET A 20 -11.35 4.48 -14.09
CA MET A 20 -12.53 4.25 -14.94
C MET A 20 -12.36 4.95 -16.28
N ALA A 21 -12.34 4.16 -17.35
CA ALA A 21 -12.76 4.60 -18.66
C ALA A 21 -14.24 4.23 -18.82
N ALA A 22 -15.11 5.23 -18.86
CA ALA A 22 -16.53 5.04 -19.09
C ALA A 22 -16.80 4.94 -20.59
N CYS A 23 -17.33 3.81 -21.06
CA CYS A 23 -18.04 3.73 -22.33
C CYS A 23 -19.54 3.71 -22.04
N SER A 24 -20.25 4.77 -22.41
CA SER A 24 -21.71 4.76 -22.49
C SER A 24 -22.13 4.81 -23.96
N ASN A 25 -22.87 3.82 -24.41
CA ASN A 25 -23.64 3.85 -25.67
C ASN A 25 -25.01 4.48 -25.43
N GLY A 26 -25.30 5.50 -26.20
CA GLY A 26 -26.66 6.06 -26.27
C GLY A 26 -26.73 7.15 -27.36
N THR A 27 -27.40 6.82 -28.44
CA THR A 27 -27.69 7.64 -29.62
C THR A 27 -28.51 8.90 -29.33
N THR A 28 -28.16 10.06 -29.88
CA THR A 28 -28.84 10.87 -30.91
C THR A 28 -28.26 12.28 -31.03
N ASP A 29 -27.99 12.65 -32.29
CA ASP A 29 -27.88 13.94 -32.97
C ASP A 29 -27.68 15.26 -32.20
N GLY A 30 -26.65 15.98 -32.64
CA GLY A 30 -26.48 17.42 -32.42
C GLY A 30 -25.05 17.91 -32.71
N THR A 31 -24.84 18.31 -33.95
CA THR A 31 -23.61 18.92 -34.49
C THR A 31 -23.03 20.06 -33.65
N SER A 32 -21.81 19.90 -33.17
CA SER A 32 -20.85 21.03 -33.09
C SER A 32 -19.42 20.49 -33.05
N THR A 33 -18.67 20.85 -34.07
CA THR A 33 -17.25 20.59 -34.27
C THR A 33 -16.41 21.28 -33.23
N SER A 34 -15.71 20.49 -32.39
CA SER A 34 -14.41 20.85 -31.85
C SER A 34 -13.53 19.59 -31.91
N SER A 35 -12.54 19.67 -32.79
CA SER A 35 -11.51 18.66 -32.96
C SER A 35 -10.55 18.73 -31.79
N ASP A 36 -10.81 17.95 -30.73
CA ASP A 36 -9.76 17.54 -29.82
C ASP A 36 -9.23 16.21 -30.34
N THR A 37 -8.13 16.30 -31.05
CA THR A 37 -7.28 15.19 -31.42
C THR A 37 -6.70 14.66 -30.10
N GLU A 38 -7.27 13.56 -29.58
CA GLU A 38 -6.54 12.68 -28.68
C GLU A 38 -5.32 12.17 -29.44
N THR A 39 -4.21 12.84 -29.25
CA THR A 39 -2.91 12.30 -29.61
C THR A 39 -2.70 11.08 -28.72
N THR A 40 -2.89 9.90 -29.26
CA THR A 40 -2.28 8.68 -28.76
C THR A 40 -0.79 8.90 -28.79
N ILE A 41 -0.21 9.28 -27.65
CA ILE A 41 1.24 9.38 -27.49
C ILE A 41 1.75 7.95 -27.33
N ASP A 42 1.89 7.25 -28.44
CA ASP A 42 2.89 6.22 -28.65
C ASP A 42 4.21 6.94 -28.93
N ASP A 43 4.72 7.68 -27.97
CA ASP A 43 6.07 8.22 -28.06
C ASP A 43 7.03 7.06 -27.83
N GLU A 44 7.63 6.65 -28.93
CA GLU A 44 8.84 5.82 -28.98
C GLU A 44 9.86 6.42 -28.00
N ILE A 45 10.24 5.64 -27.01
CA ILE A 45 11.42 5.92 -26.20
C ILE A 45 12.58 5.95 -27.19
N GLU A 46 13.32 7.05 -27.30
CA GLU A 46 14.63 7.03 -27.94
C GLU A 46 15.50 6.00 -27.21
N ASN A 47 15.78 4.87 -27.85
CA ASN A 47 16.35 3.62 -27.32
C ASN A 47 15.48 2.91 -26.26
N PRO A 48 14.37 2.26 -26.64
CA PRO A 48 13.81 1.25 -25.78
C PRO A 48 14.84 0.13 -25.68
N VAL A 49 15.36 -0.13 -24.49
CA VAL A 49 16.02 -1.40 -24.22
C VAL A 49 15.00 -2.46 -24.62
N SER A 50 15.32 -3.24 -25.66
CA SER A 50 14.46 -4.36 -26.02
C SER A 50 14.52 -5.33 -24.86
N VAL A 51 13.39 -5.50 -24.16
CA VAL A 51 13.29 -6.46 -23.04
C VAL A 51 13.66 -7.88 -23.53
N GLY A 52 13.59 -8.13 -24.84
CA GLY A 52 14.03 -9.38 -25.47
C GLY A 52 15.56 -9.58 -25.56
N ASP A 53 16.36 -8.52 -25.36
CA ASP A 53 17.84 -8.61 -25.40
C ASP A 53 18.42 -8.91 -24.00
N ILE A 54 17.59 -8.96 -22.96
CA ILE A 54 18.03 -9.20 -21.58
C ILE A 54 18.17 -10.71 -21.37
N SER A 55 19.40 -11.16 -21.20
CA SER A 55 19.74 -12.57 -20.89
C SER A 55 19.70 -12.84 -19.39
N ILE A 56 18.50 -12.78 -18.78
CA ILE A 56 18.31 -13.06 -17.37
C ILE A 56 17.47 -14.34 -17.21
N ASP A 57 17.98 -15.27 -16.41
CA ASP A 57 17.26 -16.48 -16.08
C ASP A 57 16.28 -16.21 -14.92
N ALA A 58 15.00 -15.99 -15.25
CA ALA A 58 13.93 -15.80 -14.27
C ALA A 58 13.44 -17.12 -13.65
N GLY A 59 14.02 -18.23 -14.06
CA GLY A 59 13.67 -19.57 -13.60
C GLY A 59 13.97 -20.64 -14.62
N GLU A 60 13.55 -21.86 -14.34
CA GLU A 60 13.70 -22.98 -15.26
C GLU A 60 12.80 -22.83 -16.49
N GLU A 61 13.20 -23.46 -17.60
CA GLU A 61 12.36 -23.58 -18.79
C GLU A 61 10.96 -24.12 -18.43
N VAL A 62 9.93 -23.49 -18.99
CA VAL A 62 8.53 -23.88 -18.83
C VAL A 62 7.89 -24.00 -20.21
N GLU A 63 6.91 -24.91 -20.31
CA GLU A 63 6.10 -24.99 -21.51
C GLU A 63 5.21 -23.73 -21.62
N PRO A 64 5.05 -23.15 -22.81
CA PRO A 64 4.15 -22.02 -23.03
C PRO A 64 2.73 -22.29 -22.54
N ALA A 65 2.14 -21.32 -21.87
CA ALA A 65 0.77 -21.43 -21.32
C ALA A 65 0.08 -20.07 -21.27
N GLU A 66 -1.25 -20.09 -21.24
CA GLU A 66 -2.07 -18.94 -20.88
C GLU A 66 -2.50 -19.09 -19.42
N LEU A 67 -2.00 -18.22 -18.54
CA LEU A 67 -2.35 -18.19 -17.13
C LEU A 67 -3.62 -17.34 -16.93
N GLU A 68 -4.43 -17.71 -15.95
CA GLU A 68 -5.56 -16.88 -15.51
C GLU A 68 -5.19 -16.09 -14.26
N TYR A 69 -5.32 -14.76 -14.34
CA TYR A 69 -5.22 -13.86 -13.20
C TYR A 69 -6.60 -13.38 -12.78
N LEU A 70 -6.89 -13.44 -11.48
CA LEU A 70 -8.09 -12.88 -10.87
C LEU A 70 -7.70 -11.69 -10.00
N GLY A 71 -8.16 -10.49 -10.34
CA GLY A 71 -7.80 -9.29 -9.60
C GLY A 71 -8.61 -8.06 -9.92
N GLY A 72 -8.19 -6.91 -9.39
CA GLY A 72 -8.89 -5.63 -9.54
C GLY A 72 -8.43 -4.78 -10.73
N TYR A 73 -7.31 -5.11 -11.37
CA TYR A 73 -6.72 -4.34 -12.48
C TYR A 73 -5.99 -5.25 -13.46
N ASP A 74 -5.76 -4.74 -14.67
CA ASP A 74 -5.05 -5.49 -15.70
C ASP A 74 -3.54 -5.43 -15.49
N ILE A 75 -2.95 -6.54 -15.01
CA ILE A 75 -1.52 -6.65 -14.73
C ILE A 75 -0.65 -6.69 -15.98
N THR A 76 -1.21 -6.93 -17.16
CA THR A 76 -0.46 -6.94 -18.41
C THR A 76 -0.17 -5.53 -18.93
N THR A 77 -0.91 -4.54 -18.46
CA THR A 77 -0.79 -3.12 -18.85
C THR A 77 -0.38 -2.20 -17.70
N ALA A 78 -0.37 -2.69 -16.46
CA ALA A 78 0.02 -1.92 -15.29
C ALA A 78 1.47 -1.41 -15.41
N GLY A 79 1.69 -0.12 -15.12
CA GLY A 79 2.93 0.60 -15.40
C GLY A 79 4.20 0.00 -14.78
N ASP A 80 4.09 -0.58 -13.59
CA ASP A 80 5.18 -1.20 -12.85
C ASP A 80 5.37 -2.70 -13.16
N VAL A 81 4.32 -3.38 -13.60
CA VAL A 81 4.34 -4.81 -13.94
C VAL A 81 4.51 -5.05 -15.45
N LYS A 82 4.11 -4.08 -16.29
CA LYS A 82 4.16 -4.21 -17.76
C LYS A 82 5.50 -4.67 -18.31
N PRO A 83 6.67 -4.16 -17.86
CA PRO A 83 7.97 -4.65 -18.34
C PRO A 83 8.22 -6.12 -17.99
N ALA A 84 7.86 -6.54 -16.77
CA ALA A 84 7.98 -7.94 -16.34
C ALA A 84 7.07 -8.86 -17.16
N TYR A 85 5.84 -8.45 -17.43
CA TYR A 85 4.92 -9.20 -18.29
C TYR A 85 5.44 -9.32 -19.71
N LYS A 86 5.97 -8.24 -20.30
CA LYS A 86 6.56 -8.26 -21.62
C LYS A 86 7.73 -9.25 -21.67
N TYR A 87 8.64 -9.19 -20.69
CA TYR A 87 9.75 -10.14 -20.57
C TYR A 87 9.27 -11.59 -20.46
N PHE A 88 8.26 -11.84 -19.61
CA PHE A 88 7.64 -13.15 -19.44
C PHE A 88 7.06 -13.70 -20.75
N SER A 89 6.33 -12.87 -21.48
CA SER A 89 5.69 -13.32 -22.73
C SER A 89 6.69 -13.56 -23.86
N GLU A 90 7.72 -12.73 -24.00
CA GLU A 90 8.71 -12.82 -25.07
C GLU A 90 9.70 -13.97 -24.84
N ASN A 91 10.11 -14.23 -23.61
CA ASN A 91 11.14 -15.23 -23.31
C ASN A 91 10.57 -16.61 -22.96
N TYR A 92 9.37 -16.70 -22.42
CA TYR A 92 8.75 -17.97 -22.02
C TYR A 92 7.52 -18.35 -22.87
N GLY A 93 7.11 -17.49 -23.80
CA GLY A 93 5.94 -17.74 -24.64
C GLY A 93 4.62 -17.84 -23.87
N CYS A 94 4.59 -17.38 -22.62
CA CYS A 94 3.44 -17.44 -21.76
C CYS A 94 2.63 -16.15 -21.84
N THR A 95 1.30 -16.24 -21.67
CA THR A 95 0.41 -15.09 -21.63
C THR A 95 -0.42 -15.08 -20.36
N ILE A 96 -1.03 -13.94 -20.04
CA ILE A 96 -1.90 -13.81 -18.88
C ILE A 96 -3.24 -13.24 -19.34
N LYS A 97 -4.30 -13.96 -19.03
CA LYS A 97 -5.68 -13.51 -19.20
C LYS A 97 -6.20 -12.96 -17.87
N CYS A 98 -6.59 -11.69 -17.85
CA CYS A 98 -7.07 -11.03 -16.64
C CYS A 98 -8.62 -11.15 -16.52
N THR A 99 -9.07 -11.72 -15.39
CA THR A 99 -10.48 -11.67 -14.97
C THR A 99 -10.61 -10.58 -13.91
N LEU A 100 -11.18 -9.44 -14.31
CA LEU A 100 -11.27 -8.25 -13.46
C LEU A 100 -12.58 -8.22 -12.67
N VAL A 101 -12.47 -8.02 -11.37
CA VAL A 101 -13.61 -7.90 -10.44
C VAL A 101 -13.35 -6.78 -9.44
N GLY A 102 -14.39 -6.28 -8.79
CA GLY A 102 -14.20 -5.34 -7.67
C GLY A 102 -13.43 -5.99 -6.52
N SER A 103 -12.59 -5.22 -5.86
CA SER A 103 -11.72 -5.72 -4.77
C SER A 103 -12.48 -6.52 -3.70
N GLY A 104 -13.66 -6.05 -3.28
CA GLY A 104 -14.50 -6.77 -2.33
C GLY A 104 -15.09 -8.09 -2.84
N GLN A 105 -14.93 -8.43 -4.13
CA GLN A 105 -15.45 -9.66 -4.73
C GLN A 105 -14.37 -10.71 -4.99
N ILE A 106 -13.09 -10.33 -4.88
CA ILE A 106 -11.96 -11.23 -5.23
C ILE A 106 -12.00 -12.50 -4.40
N GLN A 107 -12.12 -12.37 -3.07
CA GLN A 107 -12.13 -13.53 -2.16
C GLN A 107 -13.30 -14.48 -2.39
N GLU A 108 -14.51 -13.96 -2.64
CA GLU A 108 -15.70 -14.77 -2.94
C GLU A 108 -15.52 -15.53 -4.26
N LYS A 109 -15.04 -14.85 -5.30
CA LYS A 109 -14.77 -15.44 -6.62
C LYS A 109 -13.68 -16.49 -6.54
N LEU A 110 -12.59 -16.21 -5.83
CA LEU A 110 -11.49 -17.15 -5.60
C LEU A 110 -11.99 -18.42 -4.91
N THR A 111 -12.74 -18.28 -3.82
CA THR A 111 -13.31 -19.42 -3.06
C THR A 111 -14.22 -20.27 -3.96
N THR A 112 -15.04 -19.64 -4.78
CA THR A 112 -15.93 -20.33 -5.72
C THR A 112 -15.13 -21.08 -6.79
N ALA A 113 -14.13 -20.44 -7.38
CA ALA A 113 -13.28 -21.02 -8.42
C ALA A 113 -12.50 -22.24 -7.91
N ILE A 114 -11.89 -22.15 -6.71
CA ILE A 114 -11.20 -23.27 -6.07
C ILE A 114 -12.19 -24.44 -5.82
N SER A 115 -13.38 -24.13 -5.31
CA SER A 115 -14.38 -25.17 -4.99
C SER A 115 -14.95 -25.88 -6.21
N SER A 116 -15.00 -25.19 -7.36
CA SER A 116 -15.46 -25.77 -8.64
C SER A 116 -14.34 -26.50 -9.41
N GLY A 117 -13.10 -26.40 -8.97
CA GLY A 117 -11.93 -26.94 -9.68
C GLY A 117 -11.48 -26.11 -10.89
N GLU A 118 -11.91 -24.86 -10.96
CA GLU A 118 -11.56 -23.87 -11.99
C GLU A 118 -10.72 -22.74 -11.40
N SER A 119 -9.70 -23.10 -10.62
CA SER A 119 -8.83 -22.15 -9.95
C SER A 119 -8.08 -21.28 -10.95
N PRO A 120 -8.01 -19.95 -10.74
CA PRO A 120 -7.05 -19.11 -11.45
C PRO A 120 -5.60 -19.49 -11.07
N ASP A 121 -4.63 -18.95 -11.78
CA ASP A 121 -3.22 -19.26 -11.56
C ASP A 121 -2.51 -18.18 -10.75
N LEU A 122 -3.04 -16.97 -10.75
CA LEU A 122 -2.51 -15.82 -10.02
C LEU A 122 -3.64 -15.02 -9.38
N VAL A 123 -3.36 -14.53 -8.16
CA VAL A 123 -4.17 -13.54 -7.45
C VAL A 123 -3.24 -12.63 -6.66
N ASP A 124 -3.61 -11.35 -6.48
CA ASP A 124 -2.81 -10.43 -5.65
C ASP A 124 -2.78 -10.88 -4.18
N TYR A 125 -1.65 -10.64 -3.53
CA TYR A 125 -1.60 -10.63 -2.07
C TYR A 125 -2.33 -9.39 -1.55
N SER A 126 -3.08 -9.57 -0.46
CA SER A 126 -3.73 -8.49 0.29
C SER A 126 -3.52 -8.66 1.79
N ASP A 127 -3.66 -7.58 2.56
CA ASP A 127 -3.37 -7.55 4.00
C ASP A 127 -4.24 -8.52 4.83
N ASP A 128 -5.38 -8.97 4.29
CA ASP A 128 -6.27 -9.96 4.89
C ASP A 128 -5.90 -11.42 4.56
N THR A 129 -4.83 -11.63 3.80
CA THR A 129 -4.41 -12.97 3.35
C THR A 129 -3.70 -13.77 4.45
N PHE A 130 -2.70 -13.16 5.10
CA PHE A 130 -1.86 -13.85 6.08
C PHE A 130 -2.28 -13.50 7.51
N PRO A 131 -2.52 -14.48 8.40
CA PRO A 131 -2.45 -15.95 8.18
C PRO A 131 -3.77 -16.59 7.73
N LEU A 132 -4.87 -15.85 7.68
CA LEU A 132 -6.25 -16.36 7.53
C LEU A 132 -6.41 -17.31 6.33
N LEU A 133 -6.10 -16.84 5.12
CA LEU A 133 -6.37 -17.60 3.91
C LEU A 133 -5.33 -18.72 3.70
N MET A 134 -4.11 -18.54 4.20
CA MET A 134 -3.08 -19.60 4.19
C MET A 134 -3.48 -20.75 5.11
N SER A 135 -4.03 -20.46 6.29
CA SER A 135 -4.53 -21.46 7.22
C SER A 135 -5.69 -22.31 6.68
N LYS A 136 -6.42 -21.77 5.69
CA LYS A 136 -7.52 -22.46 4.99
C LYS A 136 -7.05 -23.29 3.79
N ASN A 137 -5.74 -23.39 3.54
CA ASN A 137 -5.15 -24.08 2.39
C ASN A 137 -5.67 -23.56 1.03
N MET A 138 -5.90 -22.26 0.92
CA MET A 138 -6.40 -21.64 -0.32
C MET A 138 -5.31 -21.43 -1.37
N TYR A 139 -4.05 -21.66 -1.03
CA TYR A 139 -2.90 -21.41 -1.89
C TYR A 139 -1.96 -22.62 -1.98
N THR A 140 -1.16 -22.60 -3.04
CA THR A 140 -0.14 -23.61 -3.32
C THR A 140 1.20 -23.13 -2.75
N PRO A 141 1.90 -23.95 -1.94
CA PRO A 141 3.28 -23.65 -1.53
C PRO A 141 4.21 -23.59 -2.74
N LEU A 142 5.15 -22.64 -2.74
CA LEU A 142 5.99 -22.37 -3.92
C LEU A 142 7.47 -22.78 -3.74
N GLU A 143 7.89 -23.37 -2.62
CA GLU A 143 9.30 -23.73 -2.38
C GLU A 143 9.90 -24.62 -3.49
N GLU A 144 9.10 -25.50 -4.07
CA GLU A 144 9.55 -26.41 -5.13
C GLU A 144 9.81 -25.67 -6.45
N TYR A 145 9.27 -24.45 -6.62
CA TYR A 145 9.33 -23.65 -7.83
C TYR A 145 10.21 -22.42 -7.70
N MET A 146 10.68 -22.09 -6.49
CA MET A 146 11.43 -20.86 -6.21
C MET A 146 12.87 -21.17 -5.82
N ASN A 147 13.83 -20.63 -6.57
CA ASN A 147 15.24 -20.74 -6.22
C ASN A 147 15.69 -19.51 -5.40
N MET A 148 15.66 -19.63 -4.09
CA MET A 148 16.08 -18.54 -3.17
C MET A 148 17.58 -18.22 -3.22
N SER A 149 18.39 -19.09 -3.85
CA SER A 149 19.82 -18.79 -4.08
C SER A 149 20.07 -17.96 -5.35
N ALA A 150 19.03 -17.68 -6.14
CA ALA A 150 19.15 -16.83 -7.30
C ALA A 150 19.41 -15.36 -6.90
N PRO A 151 20.25 -14.60 -7.64
CA PRO A 151 20.70 -13.27 -7.25
C PRO A 151 19.57 -12.29 -6.95
N GLN A 152 18.45 -12.38 -7.69
CA GLN A 152 17.30 -11.49 -7.49
C GLN A 152 16.64 -11.64 -6.11
N TRP A 153 16.83 -12.76 -5.39
CA TRP A 153 16.28 -13.01 -4.07
C TRP A 153 17.27 -12.74 -2.93
N ALA A 154 18.50 -12.29 -3.25
CA ALA A 154 19.49 -11.96 -2.22
C ALA A 154 18.98 -10.86 -1.27
N GLY A 155 19.26 -11.02 0.02
CA GLY A 155 18.94 -10.04 1.07
C GLY A 155 17.48 -9.99 1.53
N VAL A 156 16.55 -10.74 0.89
CA VAL A 156 15.10 -10.64 1.23
C VAL A 156 14.51 -11.87 1.92
N GLU A 157 15.33 -12.87 2.21
CA GLU A 157 14.86 -14.12 2.82
C GLU A 157 14.18 -13.90 4.18
N SER A 158 14.71 -12.99 4.99
CA SER A 158 14.14 -12.65 6.31
C SER A 158 12.72 -12.07 6.18
N TYR A 159 12.46 -11.29 5.15
CA TYR A 159 11.14 -10.72 4.88
C TYR A 159 10.17 -11.78 4.36
N ILE A 160 10.59 -12.65 3.45
CA ILE A 160 9.77 -13.76 2.94
C ILE A 160 9.35 -14.69 4.08
N ASN A 161 10.27 -14.96 5.01
CA ASN A 161 10.01 -15.85 6.16
C ASN A 161 8.96 -15.30 7.13
N GLN A 162 8.65 -13.99 7.11
CA GLN A 162 7.56 -13.39 7.90
C GLN A 162 6.15 -13.84 7.42
N TYR A 163 6.06 -14.37 6.20
CA TYR A 163 4.80 -14.90 5.64
C TYR A 163 4.75 -16.42 5.60
N LYS A 164 5.68 -17.07 6.29
CA LYS A 164 5.73 -18.53 6.36
C LYS A 164 4.58 -19.09 7.21
N TRP A 165 3.88 -20.08 6.69
CA TRP A 165 2.80 -20.74 7.41
C TRP A 165 2.98 -22.25 7.44
N GLY A 166 2.92 -22.86 8.63
CA GLY A 166 3.12 -24.32 8.78
C GLY A 166 4.45 -24.83 8.22
N GLY A 167 5.49 -24.00 8.27
CA GLY A 167 6.81 -24.31 7.72
C GLY A 167 6.94 -24.14 6.20
N LYS A 168 5.89 -23.67 5.50
CA LYS A 168 5.86 -23.51 4.03
C LYS A 168 5.75 -22.05 3.63
N ASN A 169 6.36 -21.69 2.50
CA ASN A 169 6.24 -20.38 1.88
C ASN A 169 5.23 -20.40 0.73
N TYR A 170 4.19 -19.62 0.86
CA TYR A 170 3.13 -19.45 -0.15
C TYR A 170 3.27 -18.14 -0.90
N TYR A 171 4.07 -17.21 -0.37
CA TYR A 171 4.15 -15.85 -0.82
C TYR A 171 5.62 -15.41 -0.95
N TYR A 172 5.96 -14.94 -2.13
CA TYR A 172 7.27 -14.39 -2.47
C TYR A 172 7.08 -12.98 -3.00
N PRO A 173 7.15 -11.97 -2.14
CA PRO A 173 6.99 -10.58 -2.58
C PRO A 173 8.03 -10.21 -3.62
N TRP A 174 7.58 -9.73 -4.76
CA TRP A 174 8.47 -9.25 -5.80
C TRP A 174 8.86 -7.78 -5.59
N ALA A 175 8.04 -6.99 -4.87
CA ALA A 175 8.38 -5.63 -4.47
C ALA A 175 8.10 -5.41 -2.98
N TYR A 176 8.93 -4.57 -2.39
CA TYR A 176 8.86 -4.14 -1.01
C TYR A 176 8.68 -2.62 -1.01
N ASN A 177 7.68 -2.14 -0.30
CA ASN A 177 7.40 -0.72 -0.15
C ASN A 177 7.62 -0.33 1.32
N VAL A 178 8.80 0.16 1.60
CA VAL A 178 9.10 0.76 2.91
C VAL A 178 8.49 2.15 2.92
N SER A 179 7.76 2.49 3.98
CA SER A 179 6.91 3.67 4.04
C SER A 179 5.81 3.67 2.97
N PRO A 180 4.83 2.74 3.03
CA PRO A 180 3.72 2.70 2.06
C PRO A 180 2.80 3.93 2.16
N ASN A 181 2.87 4.64 3.30
CA ASN A 181 2.11 5.86 3.56
C ASN A 181 3.06 7.04 3.71
N PHE A 182 2.67 8.17 3.14
CA PHE A 182 3.41 9.42 3.18
C PHE A 182 2.51 10.55 3.68
N LEU A 183 3.16 11.62 4.14
CA LEU A 183 2.54 12.90 4.42
C LEU A 183 2.81 13.81 3.22
N VAL A 184 1.77 14.07 2.41
CA VAL A 184 1.83 15.01 1.30
C VAL A 184 1.55 16.42 1.82
N TYR A 185 2.28 17.42 1.32
CA TYR A 185 2.14 18.82 1.69
C TYR A 185 2.37 19.74 0.49
N ASN A 186 1.91 21.00 0.59
CA ASN A 186 2.15 22.03 -0.39
C ASN A 186 3.41 22.81 -0.01
N ARG A 187 4.54 22.50 -0.67
CA ARG A 187 5.86 23.09 -0.42
C ARG A 187 5.83 24.61 -0.60
N GLY A 188 5.18 25.08 -1.66
CA GLY A 188 5.04 26.51 -1.94
C GLY A 188 4.29 27.27 -0.85
N VAL A 189 3.25 26.68 -0.24
CA VAL A 189 2.55 27.30 0.90
C VAL A 189 3.43 27.31 2.14
N PHE A 190 4.17 26.23 2.42
CA PHE A 190 5.10 26.17 3.56
C PHE A 190 6.19 27.26 3.46
N GLU A 191 6.80 27.42 2.29
CA GLU A 191 7.77 28.49 2.01
C GLU A 191 7.16 29.88 2.22
N GLN A 192 5.98 30.11 1.69
CA GLN A 192 5.28 31.41 1.79
C GLN A 192 5.04 31.83 3.24
N ILE A 193 4.75 30.89 4.13
CA ILE A 193 4.46 31.18 5.54
C ILE A 193 5.68 30.99 6.46
N GLY A 194 6.84 30.66 5.90
CA GLY A 194 8.11 30.54 6.60
C GLY A 194 8.23 29.30 7.47
N ILE A 195 7.58 28.20 7.08
CA ILE A 195 7.79 26.87 7.67
C ILE A 195 8.92 26.17 6.91
N GLU A 196 9.87 25.61 7.64
CA GLU A 196 10.96 24.81 7.05
C GLU A 196 10.40 23.62 6.27
N ASP A 197 11.00 23.33 5.12
CA ASP A 197 10.59 22.21 4.27
C ASP A 197 10.72 20.87 5.02
N PRO A 198 9.63 20.11 5.22
CA PRO A 198 9.67 18.78 5.83
C PRO A 198 10.68 17.81 5.20
N LYS A 199 10.92 17.93 3.86
CA LYS A 199 11.93 17.13 3.17
C LYS A 199 13.34 17.50 3.62
N GLU A 200 13.62 18.79 3.83
CA GLU A 200 14.91 19.23 4.38
C GLU A 200 15.10 18.76 5.83
N LEU A 201 14.04 18.81 6.65
CA LEU A 201 14.08 18.26 8.02
C LEU A 201 14.37 16.75 7.99
N TYR A 202 13.75 16.02 7.06
CA TYR A 202 14.02 14.60 6.88
C TYR A 202 15.49 14.33 6.51
N ASP A 203 16.03 15.08 5.55
CA ASP A 203 17.42 14.92 5.09
C ASP A 203 18.45 15.23 6.19
N LYS A 204 18.10 16.12 7.12
CA LYS A 204 18.92 16.45 8.31
C LYS A 204 18.75 15.44 9.44
N GLY A 205 17.83 14.48 9.34
CA GLY A 205 17.50 13.55 10.43
C GLY A 205 16.65 14.18 11.55
N GLU A 206 16.06 15.34 11.29
CA GLU A 206 15.30 16.15 12.25
C GLU A 206 13.77 16.02 12.06
N TRP A 207 13.31 15.21 11.10
CA TRP A 207 11.89 14.95 10.88
C TRP A 207 11.33 13.98 11.91
N THR A 208 10.81 14.50 13.01
CA THR A 208 10.28 13.76 14.17
C THR A 208 8.83 14.11 14.45
N TRP A 209 8.16 13.39 15.36
CA TRP A 209 6.80 13.74 15.82
C TRP A 209 6.72 15.18 16.32
N ASP A 210 7.75 15.65 17.03
CA ASP A 210 7.79 17.01 17.58
C ASP A 210 7.88 18.05 16.46
N THR A 211 8.80 17.88 15.51
CA THR A 211 8.97 18.83 14.40
C THR A 211 7.76 18.83 13.45
N MET A 212 7.12 17.68 13.21
CA MET A 212 5.85 17.62 12.48
C MET A 212 4.76 18.43 13.21
N THR A 213 4.65 18.24 14.52
CA THR A 213 3.64 18.94 15.34
C THR A 213 3.89 20.45 15.33
N ASP A 214 5.15 20.89 15.40
CA ASP A 214 5.53 22.29 15.29
C ASP A 214 5.19 22.88 13.92
N CYS A 215 5.41 22.14 12.82
CA CYS A 215 4.98 22.54 11.48
C CYS A 215 3.45 22.72 11.43
N ILE A 216 2.70 21.77 11.97
CA ILE A 216 1.22 21.83 12.01
C ILE A 216 0.75 23.05 12.80
N ARG A 217 1.29 23.30 13.99
CA ARG A 217 0.90 24.45 14.81
C ARG A 217 1.20 25.78 14.10
N LYS A 218 2.40 25.94 13.56
CA LYS A 218 2.77 27.13 12.78
C LYS A 218 1.85 27.33 11.57
N PHE A 219 1.47 26.22 10.91
CA PHE A 219 0.57 26.29 9.77
C PHE A 219 -0.82 26.76 10.17
N ILE A 220 -1.40 26.23 11.24
CA ILE A 220 -2.70 26.64 11.76
C ILE A 220 -2.64 28.11 12.24
N ASP A 221 -1.64 28.49 13.02
CA ASP A 221 -1.48 29.82 13.58
C ASP A 221 -1.23 30.92 12.51
N SER A 222 -0.80 30.54 11.33
CA SER A 222 -0.57 31.48 10.22
C SER A 222 -1.87 31.98 9.54
N ASP A 223 -3.03 31.40 9.89
CA ASP A 223 -4.34 31.79 9.36
C ASP A 223 -5.19 32.46 10.44
N ALA A 224 -5.32 33.79 10.36
CA ALA A 224 -6.13 34.57 11.30
C ALA A 224 -7.64 34.27 11.20
N ASP A 225 -8.09 33.73 10.06
CA ASP A 225 -9.50 33.41 9.82
C ASP A 225 -9.89 32.00 10.32
N GLY A 226 -8.90 31.20 10.73
CA GLY A 226 -9.12 29.88 11.34
C GLY A 226 -9.60 28.80 10.36
N ASN A 227 -9.29 28.92 9.07
CA ASN A 227 -9.68 27.91 8.06
C ASN A 227 -8.64 26.81 7.90
N ARG A 228 -7.42 27.00 8.45
CA ARG A 228 -6.33 26.03 8.33
C ARG A 228 -6.45 24.91 9.35
N THR A 229 -6.13 23.70 8.89
CA THR A 229 -6.15 22.45 9.70
C THR A 229 -4.78 21.78 9.65
N GLY A 230 -4.55 20.81 10.53
CA GLY A 230 -3.28 20.09 10.61
C GLY A 230 -3.18 18.89 9.67
N LEU A 231 -3.04 17.69 10.26
CA LEU A 231 -3.03 16.42 9.55
C LEU A 231 -4.44 16.07 9.11
N TYR A 232 -4.63 15.94 7.80
CA TYR A 232 -5.92 15.69 7.16
C TYR A 232 -5.99 14.31 6.51
N GLY A 233 -7.16 13.71 6.48
CA GLY A 233 -7.42 12.49 5.71
C GLY A 233 -6.73 11.22 6.21
N ALA A 234 -6.18 11.26 7.43
CA ALA A 234 -5.49 10.11 7.99
C ALA A 234 -6.47 8.95 8.29
N THR A 235 -5.95 7.73 8.25
CA THR A 235 -6.71 6.47 8.37
C THR A 235 -6.12 5.59 9.47
N ALA A 236 -6.68 4.39 9.67
CA ALA A 236 -6.07 3.36 10.52
C ALA A 236 -4.63 3.00 10.09
N TYR A 237 -4.32 3.08 8.78
CA TYR A 237 -2.97 2.88 8.26
C TYR A 237 -2.00 4.01 8.67
N SER A 238 -2.50 5.24 8.78
CA SER A 238 -1.71 6.36 9.34
C SER A 238 -1.40 6.14 10.81
N ALA A 239 -2.37 5.68 11.60
CA ALA A 239 -2.16 5.31 13.00
C ALA A 239 -1.14 4.16 13.13
N GLN A 240 -1.22 3.14 12.28
CA GLN A 240 -0.23 2.07 12.21
C GLN A 240 1.17 2.61 11.88
N SER A 241 1.27 3.57 10.95
CA SER A 241 2.56 4.18 10.59
C SER A 241 3.21 4.92 11.76
N PHE A 242 2.44 5.62 12.60
CA PHE A 242 2.96 6.20 13.84
C PHE A 242 3.45 5.13 14.83
N ILE A 243 2.72 4.03 14.99
CA ILE A 243 3.15 2.92 15.86
C ILE A 243 4.44 2.30 15.32
N ASN A 244 4.48 1.99 14.03
CA ASN A 244 5.65 1.36 13.43
C ASN A 244 6.88 2.27 13.43
N SER A 245 6.72 3.61 13.47
CA SER A 245 7.85 4.55 13.60
C SER A 245 8.60 4.42 14.93
N THR A 246 8.05 3.67 15.91
CA THR A 246 8.73 3.27 17.15
C THR A 246 9.59 2.01 17.02
N GLY A 247 9.64 1.39 15.84
CA GLY A 247 10.26 0.08 15.62
C GLY A 247 9.40 -1.11 16.07
N THR A 248 8.13 -0.89 16.42
CA THR A 248 7.25 -1.94 16.97
C THR A 248 6.10 -2.26 16.02
N ALA A 249 5.91 -3.54 15.70
CA ALA A 249 4.72 -4.06 15.01
C ALA A 249 3.60 -4.35 16.02
N LEU A 250 2.34 -4.13 15.64
CA LEU A 250 1.18 -4.55 16.44
C LEU A 250 1.06 -6.08 16.49
N ILE A 251 1.25 -6.72 15.33
CA ILE A 251 1.28 -8.18 15.20
C ILE A 251 2.49 -8.57 14.37
N SER A 252 3.40 -9.29 14.99
CA SER A 252 4.62 -9.81 14.37
C SER A 252 4.62 -11.33 14.33
N VAL A 253 5.56 -11.91 13.57
CA VAL A 253 5.85 -13.35 13.58
C VAL A 253 7.15 -13.57 14.37
N GLY A 254 7.07 -14.38 15.41
CA GLY A 254 8.22 -14.74 16.22
C GLY A 254 9.19 -15.68 15.48
N ALA A 255 10.38 -15.88 16.04
CA ALA A 255 11.38 -16.79 15.47
C ALA A 255 10.91 -18.25 15.39
N ASP A 256 9.91 -18.62 16.18
CA ASP A 256 9.26 -19.94 16.16
C ASP A 256 8.11 -20.03 15.14
N GLY A 257 7.88 -18.98 14.33
CA GLY A 257 6.83 -18.89 13.35
C GLY A 257 5.45 -18.54 13.91
N LYS A 258 5.34 -18.28 15.22
CA LYS A 258 4.08 -17.95 15.87
C LYS A 258 3.77 -16.47 15.82
N LEU A 259 2.50 -16.15 15.77
CA LEU A 259 2.01 -14.77 15.87
C LEU A 259 2.18 -14.27 17.30
N VAL A 260 2.65 -13.02 17.41
CA VAL A 260 2.83 -12.30 18.68
C VAL A 260 2.12 -10.93 18.57
N GLN A 261 1.25 -10.64 19.51
CA GLN A 261 0.65 -9.30 19.61
C GLN A 261 1.43 -8.42 20.58
N ASN A 262 1.53 -7.14 20.26
CA ASN A 262 2.30 -6.14 21.01
C ASN A 262 1.45 -4.94 21.46
N PHE A 263 0.13 -5.07 21.51
CA PHE A 263 -0.77 -3.97 21.88
C PHE A 263 -0.52 -3.37 23.26
N SER A 264 0.13 -4.12 24.16
CA SER A 264 0.51 -3.63 25.51
C SER A 264 1.99 -3.25 25.61
N ASN A 265 2.71 -3.13 24.49
CA ASN A 265 4.09 -2.67 24.48
C ASN A 265 4.17 -1.17 24.80
N ALA A 266 5.16 -0.75 25.59
CA ALA A 266 5.33 0.66 25.98
C ALA A 266 5.52 1.60 24.77
N ASN A 267 6.16 1.13 23.70
CA ASN A 267 6.31 1.89 22.45
C ASN A 267 4.97 2.15 21.79
N VAL A 268 4.10 1.12 21.75
CA VAL A 268 2.73 1.25 21.21
C VAL A 268 1.92 2.23 22.06
N ASP A 269 2.01 2.14 23.40
CA ASP A 269 1.35 3.08 24.30
C ASP A 269 1.85 4.52 24.07
N ARG A 270 3.16 4.73 23.87
CA ARG A 270 3.75 6.04 23.57
C ARG A 270 3.20 6.62 22.26
N ALA A 271 3.22 5.85 21.18
CA ALA A 271 2.66 6.27 19.89
C ALA A 271 1.15 6.59 19.98
N ALA A 272 0.39 5.75 20.68
CA ALA A 272 -1.03 5.97 20.89
C ALA A 272 -1.32 7.25 21.69
N ASN A 273 -0.54 7.54 22.75
CA ASN A 273 -0.66 8.76 23.53
C ASN A 273 -0.32 10.01 22.69
N PHE A 274 0.70 9.91 21.82
CA PHE A 274 1.04 10.98 20.87
C PHE A 274 -0.14 11.25 19.90
N MET A 275 -0.70 10.21 19.29
CA MET A 275 -1.85 10.34 18.39
C MET A 275 -3.08 10.93 19.11
N GLN A 276 -3.35 10.52 20.36
CA GLN A 276 -4.43 11.12 21.17
C GLN A 276 -4.16 12.58 21.50
N THR A 277 -2.89 13.00 21.63
CA THR A 277 -2.54 14.41 21.78
C THR A 277 -2.88 15.19 20.51
N LEU A 278 -2.50 14.70 19.33
CA LEU A 278 -2.87 15.33 18.04
C LEU A 278 -4.40 15.49 17.93
N LYS A 279 -5.15 14.45 18.26
CA LYS A 279 -6.62 14.47 18.24
C LYS A 279 -7.18 15.49 19.23
N ASN A 280 -6.76 15.45 20.50
CA ASN A 280 -7.30 16.28 21.56
C ASN A 280 -6.99 17.77 21.38
N GLU A 281 -5.89 18.09 20.74
CA GLU A 281 -5.50 19.47 20.39
C GLU A 281 -6.11 19.93 19.05
N GLY A 282 -6.88 19.09 18.37
CA GLY A 282 -7.48 19.42 17.06
C GLY A 282 -6.48 19.54 15.93
N LEU A 283 -5.31 18.90 16.07
CA LEU A 283 -4.23 18.92 15.08
C LEU A 283 -4.36 17.84 13.99
N ALA A 284 -5.32 16.94 14.13
CA ALA A 284 -5.64 15.91 13.16
C ALA A 284 -7.13 15.85 12.87
N SER A 285 -7.51 15.67 11.61
CA SER A 285 -8.91 15.57 11.18
C SER A 285 -9.14 14.39 10.27
N PHE A 286 -10.27 13.72 10.43
CA PHE A 286 -10.71 12.61 9.61
C PHE A 286 -11.47 13.11 8.37
N GLN A 287 -11.28 12.42 7.25
CA GLN A 287 -12.08 12.61 6.06
C GLN A 287 -13.07 11.45 5.92
N GLU A 288 -14.35 11.77 5.82
CA GLU A 288 -15.37 10.78 5.49
C GLU A 288 -15.26 10.41 4.01
N GLY A 289 -15.28 9.12 3.69
CA GLY A 289 -15.21 8.65 2.31
C GLY A 289 -13.81 8.44 1.75
N VAL A 290 -13.03 7.57 2.36
CA VAL A 290 -11.62 7.24 2.01
C VAL A 290 -11.40 6.81 0.54
N MET A 291 -12.45 6.46 -0.18
CA MET A 291 -12.36 6.02 -1.58
C MET A 291 -12.31 7.19 -2.59
N ASP A 292 -12.89 8.33 -2.25
CA ASP A 292 -12.79 9.56 -3.04
C ASP A 292 -11.82 10.51 -2.34
N VAL A 293 -10.53 10.33 -2.61
CA VAL A 293 -9.50 11.14 -1.96
C VAL A 293 -9.64 12.58 -2.37
N ASP A 294 -10.14 13.39 -1.45
CA ASP A 294 -10.20 14.82 -1.62
C ASP A 294 -8.81 15.44 -1.41
N ILE A 295 -8.18 15.88 -2.50
CA ILE A 295 -6.90 16.58 -2.47
C ILE A 295 -7.05 18.10 -2.32
N THR A 296 -8.29 18.60 -2.27
CA THR A 296 -8.60 20.03 -2.21
C THR A 296 -7.95 20.74 -1.03
N PRO A 297 -7.95 20.19 0.20
CA PRO A 297 -7.36 20.88 1.35
C PRO A 297 -5.86 21.16 1.21
N ILE A 298 -5.10 20.24 0.64
CA ILE A 298 -3.67 20.48 0.35
C ILE A 298 -3.51 21.42 -0.83
N LYS A 299 -4.31 21.23 -1.90
CA LYS A 299 -4.28 22.08 -3.09
C LYS A 299 -4.58 23.55 -2.77
N GLU A 300 -5.55 23.81 -1.91
CA GLU A 300 -5.95 25.15 -1.51
C GLU A 300 -5.13 25.70 -0.32
N GLY A 301 -4.22 24.90 0.24
CA GLY A 301 -3.40 25.30 1.38
C GLY A 301 -4.21 25.47 2.68
N THR A 302 -5.28 24.70 2.84
CA THR A 302 -6.12 24.69 4.05
C THR A 302 -5.79 23.54 5.00
N ALA A 303 -5.01 22.53 4.58
CA ALA A 303 -4.43 21.52 5.44
C ALA A 303 -2.90 21.50 5.35
N ALA A 304 -2.24 21.27 6.48
CA ALA A 304 -0.78 21.19 6.52
C ALA A 304 -0.26 19.94 5.83
N PHE A 305 -0.81 18.79 6.18
CA PHE A 305 -0.44 17.49 5.65
C PHE A 305 -1.66 16.65 5.30
N GLN A 306 -1.50 15.82 4.26
CA GLN A 306 -2.43 14.72 3.97
C GLN A 306 -1.72 13.38 4.15
N GLY A 307 -2.19 12.58 5.11
CA GLY A 307 -1.65 11.25 5.39
C GLY A 307 -2.30 10.19 4.49
N MET A 308 -1.61 9.74 3.46
CA MET A 308 -2.16 8.83 2.45
C MET A 308 -1.12 7.84 1.93
N GLY A 309 -1.61 6.79 1.26
CA GLY A 309 -0.75 5.85 0.55
C GLY A 309 0.02 6.47 -0.61
N GLU A 310 1.15 5.87 -0.99
CA GLU A 310 2.04 6.32 -2.08
C GLU A 310 1.29 6.64 -3.38
N TRP A 311 0.21 5.93 -3.67
CA TRP A 311 -0.57 6.10 -4.90
C TRP A 311 -1.16 7.50 -5.09
N ILE A 312 -1.43 8.26 -3.99
CA ILE A 312 -1.95 9.63 -4.06
C ILE A 312 -0.95 10.60 -4.68
N ILE A 313 0.36 10.35 -4.53
CA ILE A 313 1.42 11.25 -5.00
C ILE A 313 1.28 11.53 -6.50
N SER A 314 0.84 10.53 -7.28
CA SER A 314 0.61 10.69 -8.71
C SER A 314 -0.48 11.73 -9.05
N ASN A 315 -1.45 11.96 -8.17
CA ASN A 315 -2.48 12.96 -8.38
C ASN A 315 -1.90 14.39 -8.27
N TYR A 316 -1.02 14.59 -7.28
CA TYR A 316 -0.30 15.86 -7.12
C TYR A 316 0.72 16.10 -8.24
N ALA A 317 1.47 15.07 -8.64
CA ALA A 317 2.38 15.16 -9.78
C ALA A 317 1.67 15.56 -11.08
N LYS A 318 0.47 15.01 -11.33
CA LYS A 318 -0.36 15.40 -12.48
C LYS A 318 -0.90 16.84 -12.40
N LEU A 319 -1.11 17.37 -11.20
CA LEU A 319 -1.47 18.80 -11.03
C LEU A 319 -0.28 19.68 -11.33
N MET A 320 0.90 19.40 -10.80
CA MET A 320 2.13 20.15 -11.07
C MET A 320 2.48 20.18 -12.56
N GLN A 321 2.23 19.10 -13.30
CA GLN A 321 2.45 19.06 -14.75
C GLN A 321 1.52 20.03 -15.51
N LYS A 322 0.35 20.36 -14.96
CA LYS A 322 -0.62 21.28 -15.58
C LYS A 322 -0.41 22.73 -15.17
N ASP A 323 0.24 22.97 -14.05
CA ASP A 323 0.47 24.28 -13.47
C ASP A 323 1.83 24.27 -12.76
N ASP A 324 2.82 24.90 -13.36
CA ASP A 324 4.20 24.98 -12.88
C ASP A 324 4.39 25.94 -11.69
N THR A 325 3.34 26.61 -11.27
CA THR A 325 3.33 27.41 -10.03
C THR A 325 3.00 26.58 -8.79
N LEU A 326 2.53 25.34 -8.99
CA LEU A 326 2.23 24.43 -7.90
C LEU A 326 3.48 23.63 -7.50
N ASP A 327 3.73 23.53 -6.22
CA ASP A 327 4.86 22.78 -5.67
C ASP A 327 4.39 21.90 -4.51
N TYR A 328 4.15 20.63 -4.81
CA TYR A 328 3.79 19.61 -3.82
C TYR A 328 4.93 18.64 -3.64
N PHE A 329 5.16 18.26 -2.39
CA PHE A 329 6.08 17.18 -2.07
C PHE A 329 5.53 16.27 -0.98
N PHE A 330 6.31 15.31 -0.56
CA PHE A 330 5.90 14.32 0.41
C PHE A 330 7.11 13.85 1.24
N VAL A 331 6.82 13.42 2.45
CA VAL A 331 7.79 12.83 3.38
C VAL A 331 7.20 11.58 4.03
N PRO A 332 8.00 10.62 4.50
CA PRO A 332 7.49 9.51 5.29
C PRO A 332 6.87 10.02 6.60
N PHE A 333 6.14 9.15 7.29
CA PHE A 333 5.73 9.44 8.66
C PHE A 333 6.95 9.72 9.53
N PRO A 334 6.86 10.71 10.45
CA PRO A 334 8.00 11.18 11.21
C PRO A 334 8.49 10.14 12.20
N ARG A 335 9.78 10.21 12.51
CA ARG A 335 10.42 9.36 13.52
C ARG A 335 9.88 9.65 14.91
N ASP A 336 9.69 8.59 15.71
CA ASP A 336 9.52 8.71 17.16
C ASP A 336 10.74 9.43 17.77
N PRO A 337 10.55 10.50 18.56
CA PRO A 337 11.67 11.22 19.19
C PRO A 337 12.56 10.34 20.08
N GLU A 338 11.99 9.26 20.66
CA GLU A 338 12.74 8.32 21.51
C GLU A 338 13.43 7.19 20.72
N ALA A 339 13.13 7.06 19.42
CA ALA A 339 13.79 6.08 18.58
C ALA A 339 15.17 6.58 18.13
N ASP A 340 16.14 5.69 18.11
CA ASP A 340 17.52 5.96 17.68
C ASP A 340 17.64 6.09 16.16
N GLU A 341 16.74 5.45 15.42
CA GLU A 341 16.72 5.41 13.96
C GLU A 341 15.32 5.69 13.40
N TYR A 342 15.22 5.92 12.08
CA TYR A 342 13.96 5.94 11.39
C TYR A 342 13.45 4.53 11.17
N TYR A 343 12.31 4.20 11.75
CA TYR A 343 11.57 2.97 11.49
C TYR A 343 10.36 3.26 10.63
N TYR A 344 10.09 2.40 9.66
CA TYR A 344 9.02 2.59 8.69
C TYR A 344 8.11 1.38 8.65
N SER A 345 6.80 1.61 8.49
CA SER A 345 5.91 0.54 8.05
C SER A 345 6.43 -0.06 6.74
N MET A 346 6.21 -1.35 6.55
CA MET A 346 6.48 -1.98 5.27
C MET A 346 5.24 -2.70 4.76
N SER A 347 4.88 -2.46 3.51
CA SER A 347 3.98 -3.31 2.74
C SER A 347 4.75 -4.06 1.65
N THR A 348 4.17 -5.15 1.20
CA THR A 348 4.77 -6.00 0.17
C THR A 348 3.79 -6.17 -0.98
N PHE A 349 4.32 -6.30 -2.20
CA PHE A 349 3.54 -6.61 -3.39
C PHE A 349 3.97 -7.94 -3.96
N GLY A 350 3.01 -8.75 -4.31
CA GLY A 350 3.27 -10.07 -4.86
C GLY A 350 2.01 -10.79 -5.25
N TYR A 351 2.22 -11.92 -5.89
CA TYR A 351 1.13 -12.79 -6.31
C TYR A 351 1.16 -14.07 -5.50
N LEU A 352 -0.01 -14.62 -5.29
CA LEU A 352 -0.25 -15.94 -4.73
C LEU A 352 -0.73 -16.86 -5.84
N VAL A 353 -0.41 -18.13 -5.71
CA VAL A 353 -0.89 -19.19 -6.61
C VAL A 353 -2.01 -19.94 -5.89
N PRO A 354 -3.28 -19.81 -6.36
CA PRO A 354 -4.40 -20.50 -5.76
C PRO A 354 -4.26 -22.02 -5.76
N ALA A 355 -4.83 -22.65 -4.75
CA ALA A 355 -4.90 -24.11 -4.68
C ALA A 355 -5.68 -24.66 -5.89
N GLY A 356 -5.11 -25.66 -6.55
CA GLY A 356 -5.69 -26.24 -7.77
C GLY A 356 -5.29 -25.54 -9.07
N SER A 357 -4.43 -24.51 -9.04
CA SER A 357 -3.80 -23.96 -10.24
C SER A 357 -3.07 -25.07 -11.03
N LYS A 358 -3.17 -25.01 -12.35
CA LYS A 358 -2.52 -25.95 -13.27
C LYS A 358 -1.13 -25.48 -13.69
N TYR A 359 -0.81 -24.21 -13.46
CA TYR A 359 0.38 -23.54 -13.98
C TYR A 359 1.24 -22.92 -12.88
N ALA A 360 1.33 -23.57 -11.70
CA ALA A 360 2.10 -23.08 -10.57
C ALA A 360 3.58 -22.79 -10.92
N LYS A 361 4.20 -23.62 -11.79
CA LYS A 361 5.57 -23.41 -12.26
C LYS A 361 5.66 -22.15 -13.13
N GLN A 362 4.75 -21.95 -14.09
CA GLN A 362 4.72 -20.75 -14.94
C GLN A 362 4.42 -19.51 -14.11
N ALA A 363 3.50 -19.60 -13.14
CA ALA A 363 3.21 -18.53 -12.20
C ALA A 363 4.44 -18.12 -11.39
N SER A 364 5.25 -19.08 -10.92
CA SER A 364 6.50 -18.78 -10.22
C SER A 364 7.53 -18.11 -11.11
N VAL A 365 7.61 -18.47 -12.40
CA VAL A 365 8.46 -17.77 -13.39
C VAL A 365 8.00 -16.32 -13.54
N PHE A 366 6.69 -16.06 -13.64
CA PHE A 366 6.17 -14.71 -13.71
C PHE A 366 6.52 -13.88 -12.45
N ILE A 367 6.40 -14.47 -11.25
CA ILE A 367 6.82 -13.84 -9.99
C ILE A 367 8.32 -13.48 -10.03
N ASN A 368 9.17 -14.36 -10.57
CA ASN A 368 10.59 -14.07 -10.77
C ASN A 368 10.82 -12.92 -11.78
N CYS A 369 10.08 -12.88 -12.89
CA CYS A 369 10.13 -11.76 -13.83
C CYS A 369 9.75 -10.43 -13.17
N CYS A 370 8.70 -10.43 -12.32
CA CYS A 370 8.33 -9.26 -11.55
C CYS A 370 9.44 -8.84 -10.56
N ARG A 371 10.10 -9.79 -9.91
CA ARG A 371 11.23 -9.49 -9.00
C ARG A 371 12.41 -8.88 -9.76
N LEU A 372 12.76 -9.42 -10.93
CA LEU A 372 13.82 -8.90 -11.77
C LEU A 372 13.59 -7.45 -12.21
N SER A 373 12.34 -7.01 -12.36
CA SER A 373 12.03 -5.62 -12.69
C SER A 373 12.48 -4.62 -11.62
N PHE A 374 12.83 -5.09 -10.41
CA PHE A 374 13.37 -4.30 -9.31
C PHE A 374 14.85 -4.57 -9.00
N THR A 375 15.43 -5.63 -9.52
CA THR A 375 16.81 -6.04 -9.19
C THR A 375 17.76 -6.00 -10.37
N ASP A 376 17.26 -6.21 -11.59
CA ASP A 376 18.03 -6.13 -12.82
C ASP A 376 18.08 -4.68 -13.34
N GLU A 377 19.25 -4.24 -13.81
CA GLU A 377 19.47 -2.85 -14.19
C GLU A 377 18.63 -2.43 -15.40
N ASP A 378 18.54 -3.27 -16.42
CA ASP A 378 17.84 -2.96 -17.67
C ASP A 378 16.31 -2.97 -17.46
N LEU A 379 15.79 -3.97 -16.74
CA LEU A 379 14.37 -4.04 -16.41
C LEU A 379 13.96 -2.89 -15.45
N ARG A 380 14.83 -2.51 -14.53
CA ARG A 380 14.62 -1.34 -13.67
C ARG A 380 14.52 -0.06 -14.50
N ALA A 381 15.39 0.11 -15.51
CA ALA A 381 15.33 1.28 -16.40
C ALA A 381 14.00 1.32 -17.19
N ALA A 382 13.56 0.18 -17.72
CA ALA A 382 12.28 0.06 -18.40
C ALA A 382 11.09 0.33 -17.46
N THR A 383 11.15 -0.17 -16.23
CA THR A 383 10.15 0.07 -15.18
C THR A 383 10.11 1.54 -14.79
N LYS A 384 11.28 2.20 -14.59
CA LYS A 384 11.37 3.65 -14.34
C LYS A 384 10.66 4.43 -15.43
N GLY A 385 10.99 4.18 -16.70
CA GLY A 385 10.36 4.85 -17.84
C GLY A 385 8.84 4.67 -17.87
N SER A 386 8.34 3.47 -17.53
CA SER A 386 6.92 3.19 -17.46
C SER A 386 6.23 3.96 -16.30
N ILE A 387 6.82 3.94 -15.11
CA ILE A 387 6.31 4.66 -13.94
C ILE A 387 6.28 6.17 -14.19
N MET A 388 7.37 6.75 -14.67
CA MET A 388 7.48 8.19 -14.94
C MET A 388 6.40 8.67 -15.93
N ARG A 389 6.14 7.90 -16.99
CA ARG A 389 5.08 8.24 -17.97
C ARG A 389 3.68 8.18 -17.36
N ASN A 390 3.40 7.12 -16.60
CA ASN A 390 2.05 6.86 -16.09
C ASN A 390 1.71 7.69 -14.85
N LYS A 391 2.67 7.86 -13.93
CA LYS A 391 2.48 8.56 -12.65
C LYS A 391 2.77 10.06 -12.73
N LYS A 392 3.49 10.51 -13.76
CA LYS A 392 3.89 11.91 -13.96
C LYS A 392 4.79 12.45 -12.85
N TYR A 393 5.58 11.58 -12.22
CA TYR A 393 6.54 12.00 -11.22
C TYR A 393 7.65 12.87 -11.82
N THR A 394 8.15 13.82 -11.03
CA THR A 394 9.45 14.45 -11.30
C THR A 394 10.58 13.49 -10.98
N ASP A 395 11.80 13.75 -11.48
CA ASP A 395 12.97 12.94 -11.12
C ASP A 395 13.20 12.94 -9.60
N GLU A 396 13.05 14.10 -8.94
CA GLU A 396 13.17 14.22 -7.49
C GLU A 396 12.16 13.31 -6.74
N MET A 397 10.90 13.34 -7.15
CA MET A 397 9.86 12.47 -6.57
C MET A 397 10.18 11.00 -6.77
N TYR A 398 10.59 10.64 -7.98
CA TYR A 398 10.92 9.26 -8.31
C TYR A 398 12.13 8.78 -7.52
N ASP A 399 13.22 9.53 -7.52
CA ASP A 399 14.46 9.13 -6.84
C ASP A 399 14.24 9.06 -5.32
N PHE A 400 13.43 9.96 -4.74
CA PHE A 400 13.06 9.89 -3.35
C PHE A 400 12.20 8.67 -3.03
N LEU A 401 11.20 8.32 -3.86
CA LEU A 401 10.43 7.09 -3.69
C LEU A 401 11.31 5.83 -3.81
N MET A 402 12.27 5.84 -4.73
CA MET A 402 13.17 4.70 -4.92
C MET A 402 14.14 4.51 -3.75
N SER A 403 14.45 5.56 -2.99
CA SER A 403 15.25 5.41 -1.76
C SER A 403 14.57 4.52 -0.71
N PHE A 404 13.24 4.41 -0.72
CA PHE A 404 12.47 3.51 0.15
C PHE A 404 12.37 2.06 -0.37
N LYS A 405 13.04 1.74 -1.46
CA LYS A 405 13.16 0.36 -1.98
C LYS A 405 14.53 -0.27 -1.64
N ASP A 406 15.45 0.51 -1.07
CA ASP A 406 16.77 0.06 -0.60
C ASP A 406 16.67 -0.52 0.81
N LEU A 407 16.37 -1.81 0.89
CA LEU A 407 16.15 -2.50 2.17
C LEU A 407 17.40 -2.64 3.04
N ASP A 408 18.60 -2.50 2.47
CA ASP A 408 19.86 -2.67 3.20
C ASP A 408 20.13 -1.49 4.15
N ASN A 409 19.54 -0.32 3.84
CA ASN A 409 19.75 0.93 4.59
C ASN A 409 18.51 1.42 5.33
N LEU A 410 17.44 0.60 5.39
CA LEU A 410 16.17 0.98 5.99
C LEU A 410 15.73 0.02 7.09
N HIS A 411 15.22 0.56 8.18
CA HIS A 411 14.64 -0.21 9.28
C HIS A 411 13.13 -0.42 9.03
N ALA A 412 12.80 -1.49 8.30
CA ALA A 412 11.43 -1.82 7.94
C ALA A 412 10.72 -2.65 9.03
N VAL A 413 9.50 -2.26 9.37
CA VAL A 413 8.62 -2.97 10.31
C VAL A 413 7.53 -3.67 9.51
N ILE A 414 7.57 -5.01 9.52
CA ILE A 414 6.48 -5.84 8.98
C ILE A 414 5.43 -6.00 10.07
N ASP A 415 4.24 -5.57 9.77
CA ASP A 415 3.13 -5.57 10.70
C ASP A 415 1.87 -6.11 10.01
N ASN A 416 1.33 -7.22 10.48
CA ASN A 416 0.22 -7.95 9.87
C ASN A 416 -1.06 -7.91 10.74
N PRO A 417 -1.58 -6.73 11.13
CA PRO A 417 -2.69 -6.64 12.06
C PRO A 417 -4.05 -7.03 11.45
N TYR A 418 -4.16 -7.06 10.11
CA TYR A 418 -5.45 -7.19 9.42
C TYR A 418 -5.74 -8.57 8.82
N GLY A 419 -4.81 -9.50 8.93
CA GLY A 419 -4.95 -10.84 8.34
C GLY A 419 -5.51 -11.90 9.27
N LEU A 420 -6.13 -11.54 10.40
CA LEU A 420 -6.70 -12.49 11.36
C LEU A 420 -8.06 -13.02 10.86
N ASP A 421 -9.14 -12.43 11.28
CA ASP A 421 -10.49 -12.64 10.73
C ASP A 421 -11.17 -11.28 10.57
N GLU A 422 -12.25 -11.23 9.81
CA GLU A 422 -12.94 -9.98 9.50
C GLU A 422 -13.31 -9.19 10.76
N THR A 423 -13.85 -9.85 11.78
CA THR A 423 -14.28 -9.20 13.04
C THR A 423 -13.09 -8.64 13.80
N THR A 424 -12.03 -9.42 14.00
CA THR A 424 -10.84 -9.01 14.74
C THR A 424 -10.08 -7.92 13.99
N SER A 425 -9.95 -8.05 12.68
CA SER A 425 -9.34 -7.05 11.82
C SER A 425 -10.10 -5.71 11.85
N GLN A 426 -11.44 -5.76 11.85
CA GLN A 426 -12.25 -4.55 11.99
C GLN A 426 -12.09 -3.90 13.37
N ILE A 427 -12.07 -4.68 14.44
CA ILE A 427 -11.80 -4.17 15.81
C ILE A 427 -10.45 -3.44 15.84
N ILE A 428 -9.40 -4.00 15.22
CA ILE A 428 -8.09 -3.36 15.18
C ILE A 428 -8.13 -2.06 14.38
N ARG A 429 -8.79 -2.04 13.22
CA ARG A 429 -8.98 -0.80 12.44
C ARG A 429 -9.72 0.27 13.24
N ASP A 430 -10.76 -0.12 13.92
CA ASP A 430 -11.59 0.80 14.73
C ASP A 430 -10.79 1.41 15.89
N ILE A 431 -10.06 0.62 16.67
CA ILE A 431 -9.27 1.16 17.79
C ILE A 431 -8.12 2.05 17.30
N LEU A 432 -7.45 1.69 16.20
CA LEU A 432 -6.40 2.51 15.60
C LEU A 432 -6.96 3.84 15.08
N GLY A 433 -8.03 3.78 14.32
CA GLY A 433 -8.69 4.97 13.78
C GLY A 433 -9.19 5.90 14.88
N ASN A 434 -9.84 5.37 15.92
CA ASN A 434 -10.34 6.19 17.05
C ASN A 434 -9.23 6.72 17.96
N THR A 435 -8.03 6.14 17.92
CA THR A 435 -6.88 6.70 18.64
C THR A 435 -6.43 8.02 18.04
N LEU A 436 -6.49 8.17 16.73
CA LEU A 436 -6.12 9.37 16.00
C LEU A 436 -7.31 10.29 15.70
N PHE A 437 -8.54 9.72 15.56
CA PHE A 437 -9.78 10.45 15.22
C PHE A 437 -10.96 10.01 16.08
N GLU A 438 -11.67 10.93 16.65
CA GLU A 438 -12.76 10.64 17.58
C GLU A 438 -13.98 9.96 16.93
N MET A 439 -14.17 10.11 15.61
CA MET A 439 -15.39 9.70 14.91
C MET A 439 -15.23 8.51 13.97
N PHE A 440 -14.14 7.77 14.09
CA PHE A 440 -13.89 6.63 13.20
C PHE A 440 -14.85 5.46 13.48
N SER A 441 -15.19 5.21 14.74
CA SER A 441 -16.20 4.22 15.16
C SER A 441 -16.97 4.73 16.37
N GLU A 442 -18.31 4.74 16.27
CA GLU A 442 -19.18 5.15 17.38
C GLU A 442 -18.97 4.31 18.66
N GLN A 443 -18.60 3.03 18.49
CA GLN A 443 -18.35 2.12 19.61
C GLN A 443 -17.25 2.61 20.54
N TYR A 444 -16.22 3.28 20.02
CA TYR A 444 -15.05 3.72 20.76
C TYR A 444 -14.98 5.23 20.99
N GLN A 445 -16.04 5.96 20.64
CA GLN A 445 -16.11 7.40 20.80
C GLN A 445 -15.87 7.81 22.26
N GLY A 446 -15.00 8.80 22.48
CA GLY A 446 -14.67 9.32 23.82
C GLY A 446 -13.80 8.38 24.67
N GLN A 447 -13.36 7.24 24.15
CA GLN A 447 -12.49 6.31 24.87
C GLN A 447 -11.00 6.63 24.65
N THR A 448 -10.22 6.35 25.71
CA THR A 448 -8.75 6.39 25.61
C THR A 448 -8.22 5.12 24.94
N TRP A 449 -6.99 5.20 24.42
CA TRP A 449 -6.28 4.02 23.89
C TRP A 449 -6.35 2.83 24.86
N THR A 450 -6.01 3.06 26.13
CA THR A 450 -6.01 1.99 27.13
C THR A 450 -7.38 1.34 27.28
N GLN A 451 -8.47 2.11 27.28
CA GLN A 451 -9.83 1.56 27.38
C GLN A 451 -10.19 0.72 26.15
N MET A 452 -9.93 1.23 24.95
CA MET A 452 -10.19 0.53 23.70
C MET A 452 -9.37 -0.76 23.60
N ARG A 453 -8.07 -0.69 23.91
CA ARG A 453 -7.16 -1.82 23.95
C ARG A 453 -7.64 -2.90 24.90
N GLU A 454 -7.90 -2.58 26.16
CA GLU A 454 -8.34 -3.54 27.16
C GLU A 454 -9.67 -4.21 26.81
N ALA A 455 -10.61 -3.47 26.23
CA ALA A 455 -11.86 -4.03 25.74
C ALA A 455 -11.66 -5.04 24.60
N SER A 456 -10.61 -4.89 23.81
CA SER A 456 -10.38 -5.64 22.56
C SER A 456 -9.37 -6.78 22.68
N LEU A 457 -8.43 -6.69 23.64
CA LEU A 457 -7.34 -7.68 23.80
C LEU A 457 -7.81 -9.11 23.94
N GLY A 458 -8.92 -9.36 24.62
CA GLY A 458 -9.46 -10.72 24.78
C GLY A 458 -9.82 -11.37 23.45
N THR A 459 -10.39 -10.62 22.53
CA THR A 459 -10.73 -11.10 21.18
C THR A 459 -9.47 -11.30 20.33
N ILE A 460 -8.56 -10.35 20.37
CA ILE A 460 -7.29 -10.41 19.63
C ILE A 460 -6.46 -11.62 20.09
N ASN A 461 -6.27 -11.80 21.39
CA ASN A 461 -5.52 -12.91 21.96
C ASN A 461 -6.12 -14.27 21.59
N LYS A 462 -7.45 -14.39 21.68
CA LYS A 462 -8.13 -15.63 21.30
C LYS A 462 -7.86 -16.01 19.85
N GLN A 463 -7.83 -15.03 18.96
CA GLN A 463 -7.58 -15.28 17.55
C GLN A 463 -6.10 -15.63 17.28
N ILE A 464 -5.16 -14.96 17.94
CA ILE A 464 -3.73 -15.32 17.92
C ILE A 464 -3.51 -16.75 18.44
N GLU A 465 -4.11 -17.10 19.57
CA GLU A 465 -4.04 -18.46 20.14
C GLU A 465 -4.61 -19.51 19.18
N TYR A 466 -5.72 -19.20 18.52
CA TYR A 466 -6.30 -20.09 17.52
C TYR A 466 -5.31 -20.40 16.38
N TYR A 467 -4.72 -19.35 15.76
CA TYR A 467 -3.75 -19.59 14.67
C TYR A 467 -2.49 -20.27 15.16
N ASN A 468 -1.95 -19.89 16.32
CA ASN A 468 -0.78 -20.53 16.91
C ASN A 468 -1.03 -22.00 17.27
N GLY A 469 -2.28 -22.37 17.50
CA GLY A 469 -2.70 -23.77 17.73
C GLY A 469 -2.82 -24.62 16.46
N LEU A 470 -2.80 -23.98 15.26
CA LEU A 470 -2.81 -24.67 13.97
C LEU A 470 -1.39 -25.01 13.46
N LEU A 471 -0.36 -24.38 14.03
CA LEU A 471 1.05 -24.61 13.71
C LEU A 471 1.62 -25.79 14.47
#